data_d8e85b986ac57a3c5bb85d61498f977b
#
_entry.id   d8e85b986ac57a3c5bb85d61498f977b
#
_cell.length_a   1.000
_cell.length_b   1.000
_cell.length_c   1.000
_cell.angle_alpha   90.00
_cell.angle_beta   90.00
_cell.angle_gamma   90.00
#
_symmetry.space_group_name_H-M   'P 1'
#
loop_
_entity.id
_entity.type
_entity.pdbx_description
1 polymer ?
#
loop_
_entity_poly.entity_id
_entity_poly.type
_entity_poly.pdbx_seq_one_letter_code
_entity_poly.pdbx_strand_id
1 'polypeptide(L)'
;HSRINYASNEIKLTQTIRTCILRIKRLDHWTDKQMQNLGNVLRKAMSLGASPVIVIDGKLIESCHSDEEKTIELYVESQLEKLLLNLSDYVSARVVQGCFDLQKDGKLNTVVPEMIGAPIFSGLVPIISPIVVKEGLLKKACIKSFALTSAVIDCLQSDDMTDMLSVEKVVFIGQTGGFLSVERSRGTHVLVNLLQEFDDIEDEIVNKLELSKEQREIHLSNLKDMKLLLDKSPNITGLLTTIEMATKEEEKQVGKETNPIIFNILTDRPTISSSLPVSLRRTPQLNTTVVKKGIEISEFLTKAPNEGLDLMEMDKKGMIDLRKLKFLIDDSFGRDLNMEHYLNRVNNRVAGLIIAGDYEGGAIITWEKAEGKSVAYLDKLAVIKEKQGIPGIADIVFKAMLNGFREELLWRSRKNNPVNKWYFERSKANYSIGGTQWRLFYTG
;
A
#
# COMPACT_ATOMS: atom_id res chain seq x y z
N HIS A 1 -8.52 -6.07 -63.24
CA HIS A 1 -8.99 -6.74 -61.98
C HIS A 1 -7.90 -6.57 -60.92
N SER A 2 -7.92 -5.43 -60.21
CA SER A 2 -7.09 -5.19 -59.03
C SER A 2 -7.89 -5.61 -57.79
N ARG A 3 -7.42 -6.65 -57.12
CA ARG A 3 -7.89 -7.01 -55.76
C ARG A 3 -7.27 -6.03 -54.76
N ILE A 4 -8.08 -5.15 -54.21
CA ILE A 4 -7.71 -4.34 -53.04
C ILE A 4 -7.83 -5.24 -51.81
N ASN A 5 -6.69 -5.64 -51.27
CA ASN A 5 -6.62 -6.28 -49.95
C ASN A 5 -6.82 -5.18 -48.90
N TYR A 6 -8.00 -5.13 -48.30
CA TYR A 6 -8.18 -4.42 -47.04
C TYR A 6 -7.53 -5.23 -45.93
N ALA A 7 -6.29 -4.91 -45.58
CA ALA A 7 -5.73 -5.31 -44.31
C ALA A 7 -6.50 -4.53 -43.24
N SER A 8 -7.35 -5.24 -42.50
CA SER A 8 -7.99 -4.73 -41.31
C SER A 8 -6.89 -4.48 -40.27
N ASN A 9 -6.42 -3.25 -40.16
CA ASN A 9 -5.71 -2.76 -39.00
C ASN A 9 -6.73 -2.71 -37.85
N GLU A 10 -6.95 -3.83 -37.18
CA GLU A 10 -7.51 -3.82 -35.83
C GLU A 10 -6.50 -3.14 -34.92
N ILE A 11 -6.66 -1.84 -34.73
CA ILE A 11 -6.06 -1.12 -33.61
C ILE A 11 -6.77 -1.65 -32.38
N LYS A 12 -6.23 -2.71 -31.77
CA LYS A 12 -6.60 -3.13 -30.42
C LYS A 12 -6.11 -2.06 -29.42
N LEU A 13 -6.79 -0.96 -29.36
CA LEU A 13 -6.77 -0.07 -28.19
C LEU A 13 -7.69 -0.67 -27.12
N THR A 14 -7.32 -1.84 -26.59
CA THR A 14 -7.95 -2.35 -25.40
C THR A 14 -7.31 -1.65 -24.19
N GLN A 15 -7.83 -0.47 -23.87
CA GLN A 15 -7.53 0.16 -22.61
C GLN A 15 -8.13 -0.71 -21.51
N THR A 16 -7.26 -1.37 -20.73
CA THR A 16 -7.67 -2.22 -19.61
C THR A 16 -8.42 -1.37 -18.58
N ILE A 17 -9.61 -1.81 -18.17
CA ILE A 17 -10.41 -1.13 -17.13
C ILE A 17 -9.75 -1.37 -15.77
N ARG A 18 -9.40 -0.29 -15.10
CA ARG A 18 -8.75 -0.32 -13.78
C ARG A 18 -9.80 -0.46 -12.69
N THR A 19 -9.79 -1.57 -11.95
CA THR A 19 -10.76 -1.83 -10.89
C THR A 19 -10.19 -1.54 -9.51
N CYS A 20 -11.05 -1.01 -8.64
CA CYS A 20 -10.78 -0.75 -7.23
C CYS A 20 -11.86 -1.45 -6.39
N ILE A 21 -11.46 -2.43 -5.59
CA ILE A 21 -12.38 -3.19 -4.74
C ILE A 21 -12.48 -2.53 -3.37
N LEU A 22 -13.69 -2.21 -2.93
CA LEU A 22 -13.98 -1.66 -1.61
C LEU A 22 -14.68 -2.71 -0.76
N ARG A 23 -13.98 -3.28 0.23
CA ARG A 23 -14.58 -4.17 1.23
C ARG A 23 -15.16 -3.34 2.37
N ILE A 24 -16.48 -3.34 2.51
CA ILE A 24 -17.21 -2.63 3.55
C ILE A 24 -17.57 -3.59 4.67
N LYS A 25 -17.05 -3.31 5.87
CA LYS A 25 -17.42 -4.03 7.10
C LYS A 25 -18.49 -3.26 7.86
N ARG A 26 -19.40 -3.99 8.51
CA ARG A 26 -20.43 -3.42 9.39
C ARG A 26 -21.23 -2.30 8.72
N LEU A 27 -21.76 -2.59 7.51
CA LEU A 27 -22.63 -1.66 6.78
C LEU A 27 -23.82 -1.17 7.62
N ASP A 28 -24.32 -2.02 8.53
CA ASP A 28 -25.36 -1.74 9.49
C ASP A 28 -25.06 -0.55 10.44
N HIS A 29 -23.77 -0.22 10.63
CA HIS A 29 -23.33 0.92 11.44
C HIS A 29 -23.14 2.22 10.65
N TRP A 30 -23.36 2.20 9.33
CA TRP A 30 -23.19 3.39 8.50
C TRP A 30 -24.44 4.28 8.54
N THR A 31 -24.20 5.59 8.66
CA THR A 31 -25.26 6.59 8.51
C THR A 31 -25.59 6.84 7.04
N ASP A 32 -26.78 7.34 6.77
CA ASP A 32 -27.19 7.71 5.41
C ASP A 32 -26.23 8.75 4.81
N LYS A 33 -25.81 9.73 5.60
CA LYS A 33 -24.82 10.74 5.16
C LYS A 33 -23.48 10.12 4.77
N GLN A 34 -22.99 9.13 5.51
CA GLN A 34 -21.74 8.41 5.14
C GLN A 34 -21.92 7.64 3.84
N MET A 35 -23.06 7.00 3.62
CA MET A 35 -23.36 6.29 2.36
C MET A 35 -23.44 7.27 1.18
N GLN A 36 -24.08 8.44 1.34
CA GLN A 36 -24.13 9.49 0.32
C GLN A 36 -22.75 10.04 0.00
N ASN A 37 -21.95 10.32 1.03
CA ASN A 37 -20.57 10.77 0.85
C ASN A 37 -19.71 9.72 0.14
N LEU A 38 -19.90 8.42 0.44
CA LEU A 38 -19.26 7.34 -0.32
C LEU A 38 -19.66 7.43 -1.81
N GLY A 39 -20.94 7.66 -2.12
CA GLY A 39 -21.41 7.85 -3.49
C GLY A 39 -20.65 8.96 -4.21
N ASN A 40 -20.40 10.09 -3.54
CA ASN A 40 -19.60 11.17 -4.09
C ASN A 40 -18.13 10.76 -4.33
N VAL A 41 -17.53 10.01 -3.41
CA VAL A 41 -16.17 9.46 -3.59
C VAL A 41 -16.11 8.49 -4.76
N LEU A 42 -17.10 7.59 -4.90
CA LEU A 42 -17.18 6.64 -6.03
C LEU A 42 -17.31 7.37 -7.36
N ARG A 43 -18.20 8.37 -7.46
CA ARG A 43 -18.35 9.20 -8.66
C ARG A 43 -17.03 9.84 -9.06
N LYS A 44 -16.29 10.37 -8.08
CA LYS A 44 -14.99 10.97 -8.31
C LYS A 44 -13.95 9.95 -8.76
N ALA A 45 -13.89 8.78 -8.13
CA ALA A 45 -13.03 7.68 -8.54
C ALA A 45 -13.29 7.26 -9.99
N MET A 46 -14.57 7.15 -10.39
CA MET A 46 -14.96 6.83 -11.76
C MET A 46 -14.53 7.93 -12.74
N SER A 47 -14.66 9.20 -12.37
CA SER A 47 -14.17 10.31 -13.21
C SER A 47 -12.66 10.32 -13.41
N LEU A 48 -11.91 9.64 -12.53
CA LEU A 48 -10.46 9.43 -12.61
C LEU A 48 -10.08 8.11 -13.33
N GLY A 49 -11.06 7.42 -13.91
CA GLY A 49 -10.85 6.20 -14.68
C GLY A 49 -10.74 4.93 -13.85
N ALA A 50 -11.12 4.96 -12.58
CA ALA A 50 -11.24 3.75 -11.76
C ALA A 50 -12.67 3.22 -11.80
N SER A 51 -12.83 1.88 -11.85
CA SER A 51 -14.12 1.20 -11.78
C SER A 51 -14.27 0.55 -10.41
N PRO A 52 -15.06 1.14 -9.49
CA PRO A 52 -15.24 0.61 -8.15
C PRO A 52 -16.09 -0.67 -8.17
N VAL A 53 -15.73 -1.62 -7.31
CA VAL A 53 -16.52 -2.82 -6.98
C VAL A 53 -16.68 -2.85 -5.46
N ILE A 54 -17.91 -2.87 -4.98
CA ILE A 54 -18.20 -2.93 -3.54
C ILE A 54 -18.42 -4.38 -3.14
N VAL A 55 -17.73 -4.83 -2.10
CA VAL A 55 -17.93 -6.14 -1.48
C VAL A 55 -18.41 -5.93 -0.04
N ILE A 56 -19.59 -6.43 0.26
CA ILE A 56 -20.17 -6.31 1.61
C ILE A 56 -19.74 -7.50 2.45
N ASP A 57 -19.10 -7.22 3.59
CA ASP A 57 -18.73 -8.23 4.57
C ASP A 57 -19.98 -8.66 5.38
N GLY A 58 -20.21 -9.96 5.47
CA GLY A 58 -21.38 -10.51 6.16
C GLY A 58 -21.42 -10.29 7.68
N LYS A 59 -20.39 -9.71 8.28
CA LYS A 59 -20.39 -9.32 9.69
C LYS A 59 -21.49 -8.32 10.05
N LEU A 60 -22.09 -7.65 9.08
CA LEU A 60 -23.25 -6.80 9.29
C LEU A 60 -24.41 -7.53 10.00
N ILE A 61 -24.53 -8.86 9.87
CA ILE A 61 -25.57 -9.65 10.53
C ILE A 61 -25.36 -9.83 12.04
N GLU A 62 -24.24 -9.38 12.61
CA GLU A 62 -24.05 -9.38 14.07
C GLU A 62 -25.10 -8.54 14.80
N SER A 63 -25.73 -7.59 14.11
CA SER A 63 -26.89 -6.83 14.60
C SER A 63 -28.23 -7.51 14.32
N CYS A 64 -28.24 -8.61 13.58
CA CYS A 64 -29.47 -9.40 13.35
C CYS A 64 -29.65 -10.36 14.53
N HIS A 65 -30.76 -10.20 15.26
CA HIS A 65 -31.06 -11.00 16.43
C HIS A 65 -31.73 -12.36 16.13
N SER A 66 -31.45 -12.92 14.95
CA SER A 66 -32.02 -14.20 14.51
C SER A 66 -30.93 -15.04 13.80
N ASP A 67 -30.98 -16.33 14.06
CA ASP A 67 -30.18 -17.34 13.35
C ASP A 67 -30.95 -17.98 12.17
N GLU A 68 -32.19 -17.57 11.93
CA GLU A 68 -33.00 -18.07 10.83
C GLU A 68 -32.50 -17.54 9.49
N GLU A 69 -32.19 -18.44 8.56
CA GLU A 69 -31.61 -18.14 7.25
C GLU A 69 -32.41 -17.09 6.47
N LYS A 70 -33.75 -17.21 6.44
CA LYS A 70 -34.63 -16.28 5.74
C LYS A 70 -34.62 -14.88 6.38
N THR A 71 -34.58 -14.80 7.70
CA THR A 71 -34.53 -13.54 8.45
C THR A 71 -33.18 -12.83 8.20
N ILE A 72 -32.08 -13.58 8.18
CA ILE A 72 -30.74 -13.07 7.83
C ILE A 72 -30.73 -12.53 6.39
N GLU A 73 -31.28 -13.26 5.44
CA GLU A 73 -31.37 -12.84 4.04
C GLU A 73 -32.13 -11.51 3.91
N LEU A 74 -33.33 -11.41 4.47
CA LEU A 74 -34.11 -10.19 4.45
C LEU A 74 -33.43 -9.01 5.14
N TYR A 75 -32.72 -9.27 6.24
CA TYR A 75 -31.91 -8.23 6.88
C TYR A 75 -30.80 -7.71 5.98
N VAL A 76 -30.05 -8.60 5.35
CA VAL A 76 -28.99 -8.22 4.40
C VAL A 76 -29.57 -7.43 3.23
N GLU A 77 -30.67 -7.91 2.64
CA GLU A 77 -31.36 -7.22 1.54
C GLU A 77 -31.77 -5.79 1.93
N SER A 78 -32.34 -5.60 3.12
CA SER A 78 -32.72 -4.27 3.61
C SER A 78 -31.51 -3.31 3.73
N GLN A 79 -30.36 -3.81 4.16
CA GLN A 79 -29.13 -2.99 4.25
C GLN A 79 -28.57 -2.65 2.87
N LEU A 80 -28.66 -3.59 1.91
CA LEU A 80 -28.24 -3.36 0.53
C LEU A 80 -29.15 -2.36 -0.20
N GLU A 81 -30.47 -2.45 0.01
CA GLU A 81 -31.43 -1.47 -0.51
C GLU A 81 -31.16 -0.08 0.06
N LYS A 82 -30.91 0.02 1.38
CA LYS A 82 -30.53 1.28 2.01
C LYS A 82 -29.27 1.89 1.36
N LEU A 83 -28.24 1.07 1.11
CA LEU A 83 -27.03 1.52 0.43
C LEU A 83 -27.35 1.99 -0.98
N LEU A 84 -28.10 1.21 -1.78
CA LEU A 84 -28.47 1.59 -3.16
C LEU A 84 -29.20 2.93 -3.20
N LEU A 85 -30.18 3.14 -2.33
CA LEU A 85 -30.94 4.39 -2.26
C LEU A 85 -30.02 5.59 -1.99
N ASN A 86 -29.08 5.46 -1.06
CA ASN A 86 -28.14 6.54 -0.73
C ASN A 86 -27.08 6.78 -1.80
N LEU A 87 -26.76 5.81 -2.65
CA LEU A 87 -25.81 5.95 -3.75
C LEU A 87 -26.45 6.51 -5.01
N SER A 88 -27.78 6.40 -5.19
CA SER A 88 -28.50 6.62 -6.45
C SER A 88 -28.32 8.00 -7.05
N ASP A 89 -28.14 9.05 -6.24
CA ASP A 89 -27.93 10.44 -6.70
C ASP A 89 -26.50 10.68 -7.21
N TYR A 90 -25.59 9.75 -7.00
CA TYR A 90 -24.15 9.92 -7.29
C TYR A 90 -23.65 8.97 -8.35
N VAL A 91 -24.00 7.69 -8.27
CA VAL A 91 -23.56 6.62 -9.17
C VAL A 91 -24.69 5.63 -9.42
N SER A 92 -24.69 5.04 -10.62
CA SER A 92 -25.55 3.90 -10.90
C SER A 92 -24.90 2.63 -10.34
N ALA A 93 -25.58 1.94 -9.44
CA ALA A 93 -25.08 0.74 -8.80
C ALA A 93 -26.05 -0.44 -8.97
N ARG A 94 -25.54 -1.66 -8.88
CA ARG A 94 -26.34 -2.89 -9.00
C ARG A 94 -25.90 -3.91 -7.96
N VAL A 95 -26.85 -4.45 -7.19
CA VAL A 95 -26.57 -5.59 -6.31
C VAL A 95 -26.41 -6.85 -7.14
N VAL A 96 -25.35 -7.60 -6.83
CA VAL A 96 -24.98 -8.86 -7.45
C VAL A 96 -25.10 -9.97 -6.41
N GLN A 97 -25.95 -10.97 -6.69
CA GLN A 97 -26.16 -12.16 -5.88
C GLN A 97 -26.12 -13.40 -6.77
N GLY A 98 -25.73 -14.54 -6.20
CA GLY A 98 -25.74 -15.81 -6.91
C GLY A 98 -24.59 -16.02 -7.92
N CYS A 99 -23.57 -15.16 -7.88
CA CYS A 99 -22.37 -15.34 -8.70
C CYS A 99 -21.35 -16.32 -8.07
N PHE A 100 -21.53 -16.71 -6.83
CA PHE A 100 -20.67 -17.65 -6.10
C PHE A 100 -21.46 -18.74 -5.40
N ASP A 101 -20.92 -19.96 -5.42
CA ASP A 101 -21.38 -21.11 -4.65
C ASP A 101 -20.37 -21.46 -3.55
N LEU A 102 -20.88 -21.72 -2.33
CA LEU A 102 -20.08 -22.22 -1.22
C LEU A 102 -19.94 -23.74 -1.33
N GLN A 103 -18.72 -24.19 -1.60
CA GLN A 103 -18.35 -25.58 -1.73
C GLN A 103 -18.35 -26.29 -0.37
N LYS A 104 -18.37 -27.62 -0.37
CA LYS A 104 -18.33 -28.44 0.86
C LYS A 104 -17.04 -28.26 1.67
N ASP A 105 -15.94 -27.91 0.99
CA ASP A 105 -14.64 -27.62 1.63
C ASP A 105 -14.53 -26.19 2.19
N GLY A 106 -15.61 -25.40 2.09
CA GLY A 106 -15.67 -24.01 2.57
C GLY A 106 -15.13 -22.98 1.60
N LYS A 107 -14.69 -23.36 0.40
CA LYS A 107 -14.26 -22.44 -0.64
C LYS A 107 -15.44 -21.89 -1.42
N LEU A 108 -15.25 -20.69 -1.97
CA LEU A 108 -16.20 -20.08 -2.90
C LEU A 108 -15.75 -20.37 -4.34
N ASN A 109 -16.67 -20.91 -5.14
CA ASN A 109 -16.48 -21.11 -6.56
C ASN A 109 -17.29 -20.09 -7.35
N THR A 110 -16.67 -19.49 -8.38
CA THR A 110 -17.37 -18.58 -9.29
C THR A 110 -18.23 -19.39 -10.25
N VAL A 111 -19.53 -19.09 -10.28
CA VAL A 111 -20.51 -19.78 -11.15
C VAL A 111 -20.81 -18.96 -12.38
N VAL A 112 -21.02 -17.64 -12.22
CA VAL A 112 -21.39 -16.72 -13.30
C VAL A 112 -20.54 -15.44 -13.20
N PRO A 113 -19.32 -15.43 -13.75
CA PRO A 113 -18.40 -14.27 -13.67
C PRO A 113 -18.98 -13.01 -14.34
N GLU A 114 -19.80 -13.18 -15.38
CA GLU A 114 -20.44 -12.08 -16.11
C GLU A 114 -21.36 -11.23 -15.23
N MET A 115 -21.88 -11.77 -14.13
CA MET A 115 -22.70 -11.01 -13.18
C MET A 115 -21.91 -9.87 -12.51
N ILE A 116 -20.59 -10.01 -12.41
CA ILE A 116 -19.70 -8.94 -11.92
C ILE A 116 -19.14 -8.13 -13.08
N GLY A 117 -18.71 -8.78 -14.15
CA GLY A 117 -18.09 -8.14 -15.31
C GLY A 117 -19.05 -7.22 -16.08
N ALA A 118 -20.27 -7.68 -16.38
CA ALA A 118 -21.21 -6.91 -17.18
C ALA A 118 -21.57 -5.53 -16.56
N PRO A 119 -21.85 -5.40 -15.26
CA PRO A 119 -22.00 -4.08 -14.64
C PRO A 119 -20.77 -3.18 -14.83
N ILE A 120 -19.56 -3.70 -14.62
CA ILE A 120 -18.32 -2.94 -14.79
C ILE A 120 -18.19 -2.40 -16.22
N PHE A 121 -18.40 -3.26 -17.21
CA PHE A 121 -18.33 -2.87 -18.62
C PHE A 121 -19.43 -1.85 -19.02
N SER A 122 -20.55 -1.85 -18.30
CA SER A 122 -21.65 -0.91 -18.49
C SER A 122 -21.49 0.39 -17.69
N GLY A 123 -20.37 0.59 -16.99
CA GLY A 123 -20.14 1.76 -16.15
C GLY A 123 -20.99 1.79 -14.87
N LEU A 124 -21.49 0.65 -14.42
CA LEU A 124 -22.20 0.50 -13.16
C LEU A 124 -21.26 0.05 -12.05
N VAL A 125 -21.60 0.37 -10.81
CA VAL A 125 -20.89 -0.12 -9.62
C VAL A 125 -21.54 -1.42 -9.13
N PRO A 126 -20.91 -2.59 -9.28
CA PRO A 126 -21.44 -3.83 -8.72
C PRO A 126 -21.26 -3.80 -7.19
N ILE A 127 -22.33 -4.19 -6.47
CA ILE A 127 -22.35 -4.38 -5.02
C ILE A 127 -22.55 -5.86 -4.76
N ILE A 128 -21.49 -6.53 -4.32
CA ILE A 128 -21.49 -7.98 -4.10
C ILE A 128 -22.13 -8.29 -2.75
N SER A 129 -23.23 -9.02 -2.79
CA SER A 129 -23.93 -9.49 -1.59
C SER A 129 -23.13 -10.58 -0.87
N PRO A 130 -23.11 -10.58 0.48
CA PRO A 130 -22.47 -11.66 1.24
C PRO A 130 -23.29 -12.95 1.29
N ILE A 131 -24.49 -12.96 0.71
CA ILE A 131 -25.36 -14.15 0.66
C ILE A 131 -24.98 -15.00 -0.55
N VAL A 132 -24.58 -16.23 -0.31
CA VAL A 132 -24.18 -17.22 -1.33
C VAL A 132 -24.99 -18.50 -1.18
N VAL A 133 -25.12 -19.26 -2.25
CA VAL A 133 -25.79 -20.56 -2.25
C VAL A 133 -24.79 -21.65 -1.82
N LYS A 134 -25.23 -22.64 -1.05
CA LYS A 134 -24.44 -23.82 -0.72
C LYS A 134 -24.57 -24.83 -1.85
N GLU A 135 -23.42 -25.31 -2.37
CA GLU A 135 -23.40 -26.29 -3.46
C GLU A 135 -24.26 -27.51 -3.18
N GLY A 136 -25.10 -27.86 -4.16
CA GLY A 136 -25.99 -29.02 -4.10
C GLY A 136 -27.13 -28.92 -3.05
N LEU A 137 -27.32 -27.74 -2.45
CA LEU A 137 -28.37 -27.49 -1.48
C LEU A 137 -29.16 -26.24 -1.89
N LEU A 138 -30.48 -26.23 -1.60
CA LEU A 138 -31.30 -25.02 -1.73
C LEU A 138 -31.09 -24.04 -0.56
N LYS A 139 -29.99 -24.19 0.19
CA LYS A 139 -29.68 -23.40 1.37
C LYS A 139 -28.69 -22.30 1.04
N LYS A 140 -28.83 -21.19 1.71
CA LYS A 140 -27.93 -20.03 1.60
C LYS A 140 -27.00 -19.92 2.81
N ALA A 141 -25.91 -19.19 2.66
CA ALA A 141 -24.99 -18.85 3.73
C ALA A 141 -24.59 -17.38 3.63
N CYS A 142 -24.34 -16.74 4.75
CA CYS A 142 -23.79 -15.40 4.82
C CYS A 142 -22.29 -15.47 5.08
N ILE A 143 -21.48 -14.94 4.17
CA ILE A 143 -20.01 -14.99 4.24
C ILE A 143 -19.49 -13.82 5.06
N LYS A 144 -18.93 -14.12 6.22
CA LYS A 144 -18.40 -13.14 7.20
C LYS A 144 -16.88 -12.94 7.11
N SER A 145 -16.22 -13.63 6.19
CA SER A 145 -14.76 -13.65 6.08
C SER A 145 -14.27 -12.94 4.82
N PHE A 146 -12.94 -12.81 4.71
CA PHE A 146 -12.27 -12.31 3.52
C PHE A 146 -12.49 -13.20 2.27
N ALA A 147 -12.98 -14.43 2.43
CA ALA A 147 -13.19 -15.38 1.34
C ALA A 147 -14.00 -14.79 0.18
N LEU A 148 -15.07 -14.02 0.48
CA LEU A 148 -15.86 -13.36 -0.57
C LEU A 148 -15.03 -12.33 -1.37
N THR A 149 -14.25 -11.49 -0.68
CA THR A 149 -13.39 -10.52 -1.36
C THR A 149 -12.32 -11.23 -2.20
N SER A 150 -11.72 -12.31 -1.68
CA SER A 150 -10.77 -13.13 -2.42
C SER A 150 -11.41 -13.75 -3.67
N ALA A 151 -12.62 -14.28 -3.56
CA ALA A 151 -13.33 -14.86 -4.70
C ALA A 151 -13.65 -13.82 -5.79
N VAL A 152 -14.01 -12.59 -5.39
CA VAL A 152 -14.22 -11.49 -6.35
C VAL A 152 -12.91 -11.14 -7.06
N ILE A 153 -11.79 -11.06 -6.35
CA ILE A 153 -10.47 -10.80 -6.95
C ILE A 153 -10.12 -11.91 -7.94
N ASP A 154 -10.31 -13.17 -7.54
CA ASP A 154 -10.03 -14.33 -8.40
C ASP A 154 -10.87 -14.32 -9.68
N CYS A 155 -12.15 -13.98 -9.54
CA CYS A 155 -13.05 -13.84 -10.67
C CYS A 155 -12.57 -12.75 -11.64
N LEU A 156 -12.20 -11.56 -11.14
CA LEU A 156 -11.74 -10.45 -11.96
C LEU A 156 -10.34 -10.64 -12.54
N GLN A 157 -9.53 -11.51 -11.96
CA GLN A 157 -8.19 -11.89 -12.43
C GLN A 157 -8.19 -13.23 -13.18
N SER A 158 -9.36 -13.80 -13.50
CA SER A 158 -9.46 -15.01 -14.32
C SER A 158 -9.01 -14.77 -15.77
N ASP A 159 -8.60 -15.82 -16.48
CA ASP A 159 -8.13 -15.73 -17.87
C ASP A 159 -9.15 -15.04 -18.79
N ASP A 160 -10.45 -15.24 -18.53
CA ASP A 160 -11.53 -14.63 -19.30
C ASP A 160 -11.65 -13.12 -19.12
N MET A 161 -11.14 -12.56 -18.01
CA MET A 161 -11.30 -11.15 -17.63
C MET A 161 -10.00 -10.35 -17.71
N THR A 162 -8.84 -11.00 -17.60
CA THR A 162 -7.52 -10.37 -17.42
C THR A 162 -7.12 -9.44 -18.58
N ASP A 163 -7.56 -9.74 -19.80
CA ASP A 163 -7.29 -8.88 -20.97
C ASP A 163 -8.08 -7.57 -20.94
N MET A 164 -9.17 -7.51 -20.19
CA MET A 164 -10.11 -6.39 -20.16
C MET A 164 -10.10 -5.63 -18.84
N LEU A 165 -9.79 -6.31 -17.74
CA LEU A 165 -9.84 -5.77 -16.38
C LEU A 165 -8.50 -5.93 -15.65
N SER A 166 -8.12 -4.93 -14.85
CA SER A 166 -7.01 -5.03 -13.92
C SER A 166 -7.48 -4.66 -12.51
N VAL A 167 -7.20 -5.51 -11.52
CA VAL A 167 -7.43 -5.17 -10.11
C VAL A 167 -6.19 -4.46 -9.58
N GLU A 168 -6.31 -3.16 -9.33
CA GLU A 168 -5.17 -2.36 -8.88
C GLU A 168 -5.19 -2.06 -7.38
N LYS A 169 -6.39 -1.91 -6.82
CA LYS A 169 -6.58 -1.48 -5.44
C LYS A 169 -7.58 -2.36 -4.72
N VAL A 170 -7.30 -2.64 -3.44
CA VAL A 170 -8.27 -3.22 -2.50
C VAL A 170 -8.30 -2.38 -1.24
N VAL A 171 -9.45 -1.83 -0.93
CA VAL A 171 -9.67 -0.92 0.20
C VAL A 171 -10.50 -1.64 1.27
N PHE A 172 -9.97 -1.76 2.48
CA PHE A 172 -10.72 -2.21 3.64
C PHE A 172 -11.25 -1.00 4.40
N ILE A 173 -12.56 -0.86 4.45
CA ILE A 173 -13.25 0.21 5.16
C ILE A 173 -13.92 -0.37 6.39
N GLY A 174 -13.54 0.11 7.56
CA GLY A 174 -14.06 -0.38 8.83
C GLY A 174 -13.93 0.65 9.96
N GLN A 175 -14.24 0.24 11.18
CA GLN A 175 -14.20 1.11 12.35
C GLN A 175 -12.77 1.37 12.85
N THR A 176 -11.87 0.38 12.71
CA THR A 176 -10.51 0.45 13.26
C THR A 176 -9.49 1.17 12.36
N GLY A 177 -9.79 1.30 11.07
CA GLY A 177 -8.87 1.94 10.12
C GLY A 177 -7.59 1.16 9.88
N GLY A 178 -6.46 1.88 9.74
CA GLY A 178 -5.14 1.33 9.47
C GLY A 178 -4.50 0.57 10.63
N PHE A 179 -3.33 0.00 10.41
CA PHE A 179 -2.55 -0.67 11.46
C PHE A 179 -1.94 0.35 12.40
N LEU A 180 -2.26 0.23 13.68
CA LEU A 180 -1.73 1.11 14.72
C LEU A 180 -0.22 0.91 14.89
N SER A 181 0.51 1.99 15.16
CA SER A 181 1.95 1.97 15.33
C SER A 181 2.34 2.40 16.75
N VAL A 182 3.22 1.64 17.37
CA VAL A 182 3.80 2.00 18.69
C VAL A 182 4.60 3.31 18.59
N GLU A 183 5.30 3.53 17.50
CA GLU A 183 6.12 4.73 17.30
C GLU A 183 5.27 5.99 17.09
N ARG A 184 4.07 5.85 16.51
CA ARG A 184 3.13 6.94 16.22
C ARG A 184 2.04 6.97 17.28
N SER A 185 2.32 7.62 18.40
CA SER A 185 1.34 7.77 19.48
C SER A 185 -0.08 8.09 18.96
N ARG A 186 -1.00 7.13 19.07
CA ARG A 186 -2.39 7.17 18.56
C ARG A 186 -2.54 7.29 17.02
N GLY A 187 -1.47 7.04 16.26
CA GLY A 187 -1.52 7.02 14.80
C GLY A 187 -1.28 5.63 14.22
N THR A 188 -1.38 5.53 12.89
CA THR A 188 -1.19 4.28 12.16
C THR A 188 0.13 4.29 11.38
N HIS A 189 0.62 3.09 11.04
CA HIS A 189 1.63 2.95 10.00
C HIS A 189 1.14 3.61 8.71
N VAL A 190 1.95 4.43 8.09
CA VAL A 190 1.58 5.18 6.87
C VAL A 190 1.63 4.29 5.64
N LEU A 191 2.76 3.60 5.47
CA LEU A 191 3.03 2.62 4.42
C LEU A 191 3.67 1.40 5.06
N VAL A 192 3.16 0.23 4.71
CA VAL A 192 3.68 -1.06 5.16
C VAL A 192 4.28 -1.80 3.96
N ASN A 193 5.56 -2.16 4.10
CA ASN A 193 6.24 -3.16 3.29
C ASN A 193 6.00 -4.53 3.93
N LEU A 194 5.01 -5.27 3.43
CA LEU A 194 4.52 -6.47 4.11
C LEU A 194 5.57 -7.58 4.20
N LEU A 195 6.45 -7.71 3.19
CA LEU A 195 7.53 -8.69 3.21
C LEU A 195 8.49 -8.48 4.38
N GLN A 196 8.69 -7.23 4.78
CA GLN A 196 9.65 -6.86 5.82
C GLN A 196 9.00 -6.65 7.19
N GLU A 197 7.77 -6.15 7.21
CA GLU A 197 7.19 -5.59 8.44
C GLU A 197 6.04 -6.44 9.02
N PHE A 198 5.67 -7.58 8.39
CA PHE A 198 4.53 -8.39 8.84
C PHE A 198 4.68 -8.86 10.29
N ASP A 199 5.81 -9.48 10.62
CA ASP A 199 6.05 -10.05 11.95
C ASP A 199 6.16 -8.96 13.01
N ASP A 200 6.77 -7.82 12.69
CA ASP A 200 6.89 -6.68 13.60
C ASP A 200 5.51 -6.08 13.92
N ILE A 201 4.65 -5.92 12.91
CA ILE A 201 3.29 -5.40 13.10
C ILE A 201 2.43 -6.40 13.87
N GLU A 202 2.55 -7.71 13.59
CA GLU A 202 1.85 -8.73 14.36
C GLU A 202 2.28 -8.68 15.85
N ASP A 203 3.58 -8.55 16.13
CA ASP A 203 4.11 -8.40 17.48
C ASP A 203 3.64 -7.10 18.16
N GLU A 204 3.59 -5.97 17.44
CA GLU A 204 3.02 -4.73 17.96
C GLU A 204 1.57 -4.91 18.39
N ILE A 205 0.73 -5.52 17.54
CA ILE A 205 -0.69 -5.74 17.82
C ILE A 205 -0.89 -6.70 18.99
N VAL A 206 -0.09 -7.76 19.09
CA VAL A 206 -0.26 -8.80 20.11
C VAL A 206 0.30 -8.37 21.45
N ASN A 207 1.52 -7.80 21.49
CA ASN A 207 2.32 -7.66 22.69
C ASN A 207 2.58 -6.21 23.14
N LYS A 208 2.50 -5.21 22.25
CA LYS A 208 2.97 -3.87 22.56
C LYS A 208 1.84 -2.82 22.65
N LEU A 209 0.71 -3.05 21.96
CA LEU A 209 -0.40 -2.13 21.92
C LEU A 209 -1.46 -2.47 22.97
N GLU A 210 -1.94 -1.47 23.68
CA GLU A 210 -3.07 -1.59 24.61
C GLU A 210 -4.40 -1.61 23.84
N LEU A 211 -4.80 -2.77 23.35
CA LEU A 211 -6.01 -2.99 22.57
C LEU A 211 -7.01 -3.87 23.34
N SER A 212 -8.31 -3.59 23.17
CA SER A 212 -9.32 -4.53 23.58
C SER A 212 -9.17 -5.85 22.79
N LYS A 213 -9.73 -6.94 23.32
CA LYS A 213 -9.70 -8.24 22.63
C LYS A 213 -10.29 -8.14 21.23
N GLU A 214 -11.43 -7.47 21.09
CA GLU A 214 -12.12 -7.26 19.81
C GLU A 214 -11.26 -6.45 18.81
N GLN A 215 -10.69 -5.33 19.24
CA GLN A 215 -9.80 -4.52 18.40
C GLN A 215 -8.59 -5.32 17.91
N ARG A 216 -7.97 -6.10 18.81
CA ARG A 216 -6.84 -6.97 18.47
C ARG A 216 -7.22 -8.00 17.42
N GLU A 217 -8.35 -8.69 17.59
CA GLU A 217 -8.86 -9.67 16.63
C GLU A 217 -9.11 -9.04 15.24
N ILE A 218 -9.68 -7.83 15.20
CA ILE A 218 -9.94 -7.10 13.95
C ILE A 218 -8.62 -6.75 13.24
N HIS A 219 -7.65 -6.20 13.97
CA HIS A 219 -6.35 -5.83 13.37
C HIS A 219 -5.58 -7.06 12.88
N LEU A 220 -5.53 -8.15 13.65
CA LEU A 220 -4.89 -9.40 13.24
C LEU A 220 -5.59 -10.02 12.03
N SER A 221 -6.92 -10.01 11.99
CA SER A 221 -7.68 -10.49 10.83
C SER A 221 -7.33 -9.65 9.59
N ASN A 222 -7.33 -8.32 9.70
CA ASN A 222 -6.98 -7.44 8.60
C ASN A 222 -5.55 -7.66 8.10
N LEU A 223 -4.60 -7.87 9.01
CA LEU A 223 -3.18 -8.12 8.67
C LEU A 223 -3.04 -9.44 7.89
N LYS A 224 -3.68 -10.51 8.37
CA LYS A 224 -3.69 -11.82 7.71
C LYS A 224 -4.39 -11.80 6.37
N ASP A 225 -5.55 -11.11 6.29
CA ASP A 225 -6.30 -10.92 5.04
C ASP A 225 -5.44 -10.17 3.99
N MET A 226 -4.74 -9.10 4.41
CA MET A 226 -3.82 -8.37 3.53
C MET A 226 -2.63 -9.22 3.07
N LYS A 227 -2.08 -10.05 3.97
CA LYS A 227 -1.01 -10.98 3.60
C LYS A 227 -1.47 -11.97 2.54
N LEU A 228 -2.61 -12.63 2.76
CA LEU A 228 -3.19 -13.57 1.79
C LEU A 228 -3.45 -12.92 0.43
N LEU A 229 -3.99 -11.69 0.44
CA LEU A 229 -4.23 -10.91 -0.77
C LEU A 229 -2.93 -10.64 -1.55
N LEU A 230 -1.93 -10.07 -0.88
CA LEU A 230 -0.72 -9.59 -1.54
C LEU A 230 0.27 -10.72 -1.86
N ASP A 231 0.23 -11.84 -1.16
CA ASP A 231 0.98 -13.04 -1.53
C ASP A 231 0.45 -13.62 -2.86
N LYS A 232 -0.87 -13.58 -3.07
CA LYS A 232 -1.52 -14.07 -4.27
C LYS A 232 -1.45 -13.07 -5.42
N SER A 233 -1.62 -11.78 -5.13
CA SER A 233 -1.69 -10.69 -6.11
C SER A 233 -0.74 -9.55 -5.73
N PRO A 234 0.58 -9.71 -5.97
CA PRO A 234 1.62 -8.81 -5.46
C PRO A 234 1.58 -7.38 -6.04
N ASN A 235 0.91 -7.20 -7.17
CA ASN A 235 0.80 -5.91 -7.86
C ASN A 235 -0.34 -5.04 -7.32
N ILE A 236 -1.22 -5.61 -6.48
CA ILE A 236 -2.32 -4.87 -5.87
C ILE A 236 -1.78 -3.99 -4.73
N THR A 237 -2.31 -2.79 -4.62
CA THR A 237 -2.10 -1.94 -3.43
C THR A 237 -3.29 -2.11 -2.48
N GLY A 238 -3.00 -2.49 -1.23
CA GLY A 238 -3.97 -2.51 -0.15
C GLY A 238 -4.08 -1.14 0.53
N LEU A 239 -5.28 -0.79 0.96
CA LEU A 239 -5.55 0.41 1.75
C LEU A 239 -6.49 0.03 2.90
N LEU A 240 -6.12 0.36 4.14
CA LEU A 240 -7.00 0.24 5.30
C LEU A 240 -7.36 1.64 5.77
N THR A 241 -8.64 1.92 5.96
CA THR A 241 -9.10 3.25 6.38
C THR A 241 -10.37 3.16 7.22
N THR A 242 -10.66 4.23 7.98
CA THR A 242 -11.91 4.33 8.72
C THR A 242 -13.07 4.74 7.81
N ILE A 243 -14.29 4.54 8.29
CA ILE A 243 -15.51 4.99 7.61
C ILE A 243 -15.47 6.51 7.40
N GLU A 244 -15.07 7.25 8.43
CA GLU A 244 -14.98 8.72 8.40
C GLU A 244 -14.01 9.19 7.32
N MET A 245 -12.83 8.57 7.24
CA MET A 245 -11.83 8.95 6.25
C MET A 245 -12.22 8.53 4.84
N ALA A 246 -12.83 7.34 4.67
CA ALA A 246 -13.32 6.87 3.38
C ALA A 246 -14.43 7.75 2.80
N THR A 247 -15.26 8.32 3.67
CA THR A 247 -16.42 9.14 3.32
C THR A 247 -16.18 10.65 3.47
N LYS A 248 -14.92 11.05 3.72
CA LYS A 248 -14.57 12.46 3.87
C LYS A 248 -14.76 13.22 2.56
N GLU A 249 -15.55 14.29 2.61
CA GLU A 249 -15.69 15.20 1.49
C GLU A 249 -14.42 16.05 1.33
N GLU A 250 -13.94 16.20 0.09
CA GLU A 250 -12.84 17.11 -0.19
C GLU A 250 -13.36 18.56 -0.17
N GLU A 251 -12.93 19.30 0.81
CA GLU A 251 -13.17 20.74 0.82
C GLU A 251 -12.20 21.45 -0.12
N LYS A 252 -12.72 22.45 -0.87
CA LYS A 252 -11.94 23.25 -1.85
C LYS A 252 -10.85 24.14 -1.23
N GLN A 253 -10.56 24.03 0.07
CA GLN A 253 -9.56 24.86 0.75
C GLN A 253 -8.18 24.21 0.74
N VAL A 254 -7.18 24.95 0.29
CA VAL A 254 -5.76 24.57 0.34
C VAL A 254 -5.34 24.31 1.80
N GLY A 255 -4.81 23.12 2.06
CA GLY A 255 -4.26 22.74 3.38
C GLY A 255 -5.11 21.82 4.24
N LYS A 256 -6.30 21.38 3.77
CA LYS A 256 -7.11 20.36 4.46
C LYS A 256 -6.79 18.94 3.95
N GLU A 257 -7.02 17.97 4.84
CA GLU A 257 -6.73 16.56 4.58
C GLU A 257 -7.52 16.01 3.38
N THR A 258 -6.83 15.42 2.44
CA THR A 258 -7.39 14.79 1.23
C THR A 258 -8.01 13.43 1.55
N ASN A 259 -9.09 13.06 0.84
CA ASN A 259 -9.64 11.72 0.94
C ASN A 259 -8.58 10.66 0.54
N PRO A 260 -8.27 9.69 1.41
CA PRO A 260 -7.16 8.75 1.18
C PRO A 260 -7.41 7.81 0.00
N ILE A 261 -8.66 7.45 -0.29
CA ILE A 261 -9.01 6.58 -1.42
C ILE A 261 -8.72 7.31 -2.73
N ILE A 262 -9.23 8.54 -2.88
CA ILE A 262 -9.01 9.35 -4.08
C ILE A 262 -7.52 9.64 -4.27
N PHE A 263 -6.83 10.04 -3.20
CA PHE A 263 -5.40 10.31 -3.28
C PHE A 263 -4.59 9.07 -3.70
N ASN A 264 -4.93 7.88 -3.15
CA ASN A 264 -4.24 6.64 -3.50
C ASN A 264 -4.56 6.17 -4.92
N ILE A 265 -5.79 6.37 -5.42
CA ILE A 265 -6.15 6.09 -6.82
C ILE A 265 -5.29 6.93 -7.78
N LEU A 266 -5.10 8.21 -7.46
CA LEU A 266 -4.34 9.15 -8.30
C LEU A 266 -2.83 8.91 -8.29
N THR A 267 -2.27 8.60 -7.12
CA THR A 267 -0.83 8.69 -6.88
C THR A 267 -0.17 7.37 -6.54
N ASP A 268 -0.95 6.35 -6.20
CA ASP A 268 -0.51 5.08 -5.61
C ASP A 268 0.34 5.27 -4.34
N ARG A 269 0.13 6.38 -3.61
CA ARG A 269 0.88 6.79 -2.42
C ARG A 269 -0.04 6.94 -1.22
N PRO A 270 0.49 6.84 0.00
CA PRO A 270 -0.19 7.38 1.18
C PRO A 270 -0.25 8.92 1.11
N THR A 271 -1.18 9.52 1.83
CA THR A 271 -1.37 10.99 1.86
C THR A 271 -0.18 11.76 2.45
N ILE A 272 0.64 11.10 3.25
CA ILE A 272 1.94 11.59 3.74
C ILE A 272 3.01 10.54 3.48
N SER A 273 4.28 10.94 3.53
CA SER A 273 5.38 9.98 3.37
C SER A 273 5.64 9.17 4.64
N SER A 274 5.92 7.87 4.49
CA SER A 274 6.25 6.96 5.60
C SER A 274 7.58 7.26 6.29
N SER A 275 8.50 7.94 5.60
CA SER A 275 9.81 8.31 6.13
C SER A 275 9.83 9.67 6.83
N LEU A 276 8.66 10.30 7.04
CA LEU A 276 8.57 11.52 7.85
C LEU A 276 8.85 11.21 9.33
N PRO A 277 9.68 12.02 10.00
CA PRO A 277 9.97 11.85 11.42
C PRO A 277 8.71 11.95 12.28
N VAL A 278 8.48 10.96 13.13
CA VAL A 278 7.34 10.93 14.06
C VAL A 278 7.42 12.05 15.10
N SER A 279 8.64 12.45 15.45
CA SER A 279 8.92 13.49 16.47
C SER A 279 8.58 14.92 16.04
N LEU A 280 8.34 15.17 14.76
CA LEU A 280 7.98 16.50 14.30
C LEU A 280 6.51 16.78 14.61
N ARG A 281 6.23 17.81 15.40
CA ARG A 281 4.87 18.25 15.79
C ARG A 281 3.93 18.55 14.61
N ARG A 282 4.47 18.67 13.40
CA ARG A 282 3.74 18.96 12.15
C ARG A 282 3.30 17.71 11.38
N THR A 283 3.75 16.51 11.78
CA THR A 283 3.35 15.28 11.11
C THR A 283 1.91 14.93 11.51
N PRO A 284 0.94 14.92 10.57
CA PRO A 284 -0.45 14.60 10.90
C PRO A 284 -0.58 13.18 11.45
N GLN A 285 -1.50 12.97 12.37
CA GLN A 285 -1.92 11.64 12.78
C GLN A 285 -2.87 11.08 11.72
N LEU A 286 -2.58 9.89 11.22
CA LEU A 286 -3.40 9.23 10.22
C LEU A 286 -4.11 8.01 10.80
N ASN A 287 -5.33 7.76 10.31
CA ASN A 287 -6.11 6.55 10.58
C ASN A 287 -6.12 5.61 9.34
N THR A 288 -5.20 5.80 8.43
CA THR A 288 -5.12 5.10 7.15
C THR A 288 -3.73 4.52 6.95
N THR A 289 -3.67 3.26 6.52
CA THR A 289 -2.44 2.57 6.15
C THR A 289 -2.50 2.12 4.70
N VAL A 290 -1.49 2.45 3.91
CA VAL A 290 -1.26 1.83 2.60
C VAL A 290 -0.39 0.60 2.80
N VAL A 291 -0.78 -0.52 2.19
CA VAL A 291 -0.06 -1.80 2.29
C VAL A 291 0.34 -2.25 0.90
N LYS A 292 1.61 -2.59 0.74
CA LYS A 292 2.12 -3.22 -0.47
C LYS A 292 2.79 -4.53 -0.10
N LYS A 293 2.82 -5.50 -1.03
CA LYS A 293 3.67 -6.68 -0.83
C LYS A 293 5.08 -6.23 -0.47
N GLY A 294 5.54 -5.19 -1.17
CA GLY A 294 6.79 -4.51 -0.91
C GLY A 294 7.97 -5.23 -1.54
N ILE A 295 9.13 -4.93 -1.00
CA ILE A 295 10.42 -5.36 -1.51
C ILE A 295 11.24 -5.86 -0.32
N GLU A 296 11.98 -6.94 -0.54
CA GLU A 296 12.89 -7.46 0.47
C GLU A 296 14.03 -6.46 0.71
N ILE A 297 14.39 -6.26 1.98
CA ILE A 297 15.49 -5.40 2.39
C ILE A 297 16.56 -6.25 3.04
N SER A 298 17.76 -6.19 2.49
CA SER A 298 18.96 -6.74 3.12
C SER A 298 19.70 -5.63 3.84
N GLU A 299 19.88 -5.78 5.15
CA GLU A 299 20.55 -4.80 6.00
C GLU A 299 21.84 -5.40 6.57
N PHE A 300 22.97 -4.78 6.26
CA PHE A 300 24.26 -5.09 6.82
C PHE A 300 24.72 -3.89 7.63
N LEU A 301 24.67 -3.98 8.95
CA LEU A 301 24.96 -2.87 9.87
C LEU A 301 26.09 -3.28 10.82
N THR A 302 26.99 -2.33 11.12
CA THR A 302 27.99 -2.50 12.18
C THR A 302 27.39 -2.13 13.53
N LYS A 303 27.84 -2.82 14.58
CA LYS A 303 27.34 -2.59 15.93
C LYS A 303 28.04 -1.45 16.66
N ALA A 304 29.24 -1.11 16.24
CA ALA A 304 30.05 -0.09 16.90
C ALA A 304 30.69 0.89 15.91
N PRO A 305 30.87 2.16 16.27
CA PRO A 305 31.45 3.18 15.40
C PRO A 305 32.89 2.92 14.92
N ASN A 306 33.60 2.00 15.57
CA ASN A 306 34.96 1.63 15.20
C ASN A 306 35.04 0.39 14.31
N GLU A 307 33.90 -0.23 14.03
CA GLU A 307 33.79 -1.41 13.16
C GLU A 307 33.29 -0.95 11.79
N GLY A 308 33.97 -1.39 10.74
CA GLY A 308 33.55 -1.14 9.37
C GLY A 308 33.32 -2.43 8.61
N LEU A 309 32.32 -2.45 7.72
CA LEU A 309 32.11 -3.55 6.81
C LEU A 309 33.20 -3.58 5.72
N ASP A 310 33.74 -4.75 5.45
CA ASP A 310 34.60 -5.01 4.32
C ASP A 310 33.75 -5.49 3.12
N LEU A 311 33.40 -4.57 2.24
CA LEU A 311 32.56 -4.88 1.08
C LEU A 311 33.22 -5.84 0.10
N MET A 312 34.55 -5.82 0.00
CA MET A 312 35.29 -6.74 -0.88
C MET A 312 35.25 -8.17 -0.34
N GLU A 313 35.36 -8.34 0.99
CA GLU A 313 35.25 -9.65 1.64
C GLU A 313 33.81 -10.17 1.57
N MET A 314 32.82 -9.31 1.75
CA MET A 314 31.40 -9.66 1.62
C MET A 314 31.04 -10.12 0.20
N ASP A 315 31.59 -9.48 -0.83
CA ASP A 315 31.43 -9.91 -2.23
C ASP A 315 32.06 -11.28 -2.47
N LYS A 316 33.29 -11.50 -2.01
CA LYS A 316 33.98 -12.79 -2.12
C LYS A 316 33.22 -13.93 -1.42
N LYS A 317 32.54 -13.63 -0.30
CA LYS A 317 31.69 -14.57 0.43
C LYS A 317 30.30 -14.75 -0.19
N GLY A 318 29.97 -14.04 -1.26
CA GLY A 318 28.67 -14.09 -1.90
C GLY A 318 27.52 -13.47 -1.08
N MET A 319 27.85 -12.67 -0.06
CA MET A 319 26.85 -11.95 0.74
C MET A 319 26.25 -10.77 0.00
N ILE A 320 27.04 -10.14 -0.89
CA ILE A 320 26.62 -9.04 -1.77
C ILE A 320 27.20 -9.26 -3.17
N ASP A 321 26.74 -8.50 -4.16
CA ASP A 321 27.30 -8.42 -5.52
C ASP A 321 27.75 -6.98 -5.79
N LEU A 322 29.05 -6.75 -5.79
CA LEU A 322 29.63 -5.43 -6.04
C LEU A 322 29.37 -4.93 -7.47
N ARG A 323 29.15 -5.81 -8.45
CA ARG A 323 28.82 -5.40 -9.83
C ARG A 323 27.42 -4.83 -9.90
N LYS A 324 26.45 -5.49 -9.23
CA LYS A 324 25.09 -4.99 -9.11
C LYS A 324 25.04 -3.68 -8.31
N LEU A 325 25.81 -3.58 -7.22
CA LEU A 325 25.91 -2.36 -6.43
C LEU A 325 26.48 -1.20 -7.25
N LYS A 326 27.53 -1.46 -8.05
CA LYS A 326 28.09 -0.47 -9.00
C LYS A 326 27.02 -0.04 -10.01
N PHE A 327 26.31 -0.99 -10.63
CA PHE A 327 25.26 -0.69 -11.60
C PHE A 327 24.16 0.20 -10.99
N LEU A 328 23.69 -0.12 -9.78
CA LEU A 328 22.71 0.69 -9.06
C LEU A 328 23.18 2.15 -8.91
N ILE A 329 24.46 2.33 -8.50
CA ILE A 329 25.01 3.67 -8.29
C ILE A 329 25.17 4.41 -9.62
N ASP A 330 25.75 3.76 -10.63
CA ASP A 330 25.98 4.35 -11.94
C ASP A 330 24.68 4.77 -12.62
N ASP A 331 23.68 3.90 -12.61
CA ASP A 331 22.37 4.17 -13.19
C ASP A 331 21.67 5.31 -12.43
N SER A 332 21.63 5.24 -11.10
CA SER A 332 20.97 6.26 -10.27
C SER A 332 21.56 7.67 -10.47
N PHE A 333 22.88 7.79 -10.55
CA PHE A 333 23.57 9.08 -10.65
C PHE A 333 23.88 9.50 -12.09
N GLY A 334 23.66 8.62 -13.08
CA GLY A 334 23.92 8.88 -14.49
C GLY A 334 25.40 9.08 -14.82
N ARG A 335 26.30 8.46 -14.07
CA ARG A 335 27.75 8.56 -14.24
C ARG A 335 28.46 7.30 -13.76
N ASP A 336 29.53 6.93 -14.42
CA ASP A 336 30.36 5.79 -14.06
C ASP A 336 31.14 6.04 -12.75
N LEU A 337 31.04 5.09 -11.82
CA LEU A 337 31.77 5.08 -10.56
C LEU A 337 33.07 4.29 -10.74
N ASN A 338 34.20 4.91 -10.48
CA ASN A 338 35.46 4.16 -10.32
C ASN A 338 35.37 3.37 -9.01
N MET A 339 34.92 2.11 -9.10
CA MET A 339 34.66 1.26 -7.96
C MET A 339 35.89 0.96 -7.13
N GLU A 340 37.07 0.76 -7.77
CA GLU A 340 38.33 0.51 -7.08
C GLU A 340 38.71 1.71 -6.21
N HIS A 341 38.73 2.90 -6.78
CA HIS A 341 39.00 4.13 -6.04
C HIS A 341 37.98 4.36 -4.92
N TYR A 342 36.70 4.05 -5.18
CA TYR A 342 35.64 4.20 -4.19
C TYR A 342 35.84 3.24 -3.01
N LEU A 343 36.07 1.96 -3.26
CA LEU A 343 36.31 0.96 -2.23
C LEU A 343 37.57 1.27 -1.42
N ASN A 344 38.66 1.71 -2.06
CA ASN A 344 39.88 2.14 -1.34
C ASN A 344 39.60 3.27 -0.33
N ARG A 345 38.60 4.12 -0.61
CA ARG A 345 38.22 5.21 0.26
C ARG A 345 37.29 4.76 1.41
N VAL A 346 36.34 3.87 1.16
CA VAL A 346 35.25 3.56 2.12
C VAL A 346 35.38 2.20 2.78
N ASN A 347 36.11 1.24 2.21
CA ASN A 347 36.22 -0.12 2.74
C ASN A 347 36.75 -0.07 4.18
N ASN A 348 36.19 -0.92 5.07
CA ASN A 348 36.43 -0.90 6.51
C ASN A 348 35.97 0.38 7.26
N ARG A 349 35.24 1.27 6.57
CA ARG A 349 34.58 2.45 7.16
C ARG A 349 33.07 2.43 6.89
N VAL A 350 32.58 1.44 6.21
CA VAL A 350 31.16 1.31 5.92
C VAL A 350 30.44 0.92 7.22
N ALA A 351 29.64 1.85 7.74
CA ALA A 351 28.81 1.67 8.92
C ALA A 351 27.58 0.80 8.61
N GLY A 352 27.05 0.91 7.40
CA GLY A 352 25.91 0.16 6.95
C GLY A 352 25.78 0.12 5.43
N LEU A 353 25.27 -1.01 4.95
CA LEU A 353 24.84 -1.21 3.57
C LEU A 353 23.41 -1.73 3.60
N ILE A 354 22.51 -1.02 2.95
CA ILE A 354 21.10 -1.36 2.80
C ILE A 354 20.84 -1.59 1.32
N ILE A 355 20.24 -2.73 1.00
CA ILE A 355 19.93 -3.14 -0.37
C ILE A 355 18.43 -3.47 -0.43
N ALA A 356 17.71 -2.87 -1.37
CA ALA A 356 16.31 -3.12 -1.62
C ALA A 356 16.15 -3.96 -2.89
N GLY A 357 15.48 -5.11 -2.77
CA GLY A 357 15.26 -6.08 -3.83
C GLY A 357 16.55 -6.59 -4.46
N ASP A 358 16.54 -6.84 -5.75
CA ASP A 358 17.76 -7.19 -6.49
C ASP A 358 18.53 -5.93 -6.94
N TYR A 359 18.96 -5.11 -5.96
CA TYR A 359 19.65 -3.83 -6.18
C TYR A 359 18.81 -2.78 -6.93
N GLU A 360 17.49 -2.76 -6.69
CA GLU A 360 16.61 -1.72 -7.23
C GLU A 360 16.76 -0.37 -6.51
N GLY A 361 17.17 -0.43 -5.24
CA GLY A 361 17.52 0.72 -4.41
C GLY A 361 18.55 0.33 -3.35
N GLY A 362 19.18 1.31 -2.73
CA GLY A 362 20.10 1.07 -1.64
C GLY A 362 20.73 2.32 -1.05
N ALA A 363 21.36 2.13 0.11
CA ALA A 363 22.09 3.16 0.81
C ALA A 363 23.42 2.62 1.32
N ILE A 364 24.46 3.45 1.23
CA ILE A 364 25.77 3.20 1.84
C ILE A 364 26.00 4.29 2.87
N ILE A 365 26.18 3.86 4.10
CA ILE A 365 26.46 4.72 5.27
C ILE A 365 27.90 4.46 5.70
N THR A 366 28.66 5.51 5.98
CA THR A 366 30.04 5.44 6.42
C THR A 366 30.22 6.06 7.81
N TRP A 367 31.21 5.58 8.56
CA TRP A 367 31.66 6.25 9.77
C TRP A 367 32.60 7.40 9.38
N GLU A 368 32.22 8.62 9.74
CA GLU A 368 33.05 9.82 9.55
C GLU A 368 33.46 10.37 10.91
N LYS A 369 34.69 10.90 11.00
CA LYS A 369 35.19 11.53 12.22
C LYS A 369 34.90 13.01 12.23
N ALA A 370 34.22 13.47 13.28
CA ALA A 370 33.94 14.89 13.52
C ALA A 370 34.27 15.19 15.00
N GLU A 371 35.22 16.10 15.25
CA GLU A 371 35.61 16.53 16.60
C GLU A 371 35.93 15.37 17.56
N GLY A 372 36.59 14.34 17.06
CA GLY A 372 36.97 13.15 17.86
C GLY A 372 35.86 12.12 18.06
N LYS A 373 34.64 12.35 17.56
CA LYS A 373 33.53 11.42 17.56
C LYS A 373 33.36 10.78 16.18
N SER A 374 32.91 9.54 16.14
CA SER A 374 32.47 8.89 14.91
C SER A 374 30.98 9.15 14.70
N VAL A 375 30.60 9.63 13.54
CA VAL A 375 29.23 9.98 13.16
C VAL A 375 28.83 9.16 11.94
N ALA A 376 27.61 8.63 11.93
CA ALA A 376 27.06 7.96 10.76
C ALA A 376 26.78 8.99 9.66
N TYR A 377 27.30 8.73 8.45
CA TYR A 377 27.17 9.62 7.32
C TYR A 377 26.63 8.85 6.10
N LEU A 378 25.52 9.32 5.55
CA LEU A 378 24.99 8.77 4.31
C LEU A 378 25.86 9.20 3.13
N ASP A 379 26.68 8.29 2.65
CA ASP A 379 27.57 8.54 1.50
C ASP A 379 26.80 8.45 0.18
N LYS A 380 25.91 7.45 0.04
CA LYS A 380 25.07 7.25 -1.15
C LYS A 380 23.67 6.77 -0.79
N LEU A 381 22.70 7.38 -1.44
CA LEU A 381 21.31 6.90 -1.54
C LEU A 381 20.99 6.80 -3.04
N ALA A 382 20.71 5.61 -3.51
CA ALA A 382 20.53 5.32 -4.92
C ALA A 382 19.23 4.53 -5.17
N VAL A 383 18.56 4.82 -6.27
CA VAL A 383 17.43 4.07 -6.81
C VAL A 383 17.59 4.02 -8.32
N ILE A 384 17.46 2.85 -8.95
CA ILE A 384 17.58 2.71 -10.40
C ILE A 384 16.57 3.62 -11.12
N LYS A 385 16.96 4.18 -12.27
CA LYS A 385 16.15 5.17 -13.01
C LYS A 385 14.75 4.70 -13.32
N GLU A 386 14.60 3.44 -13.71
CA GLU A 386 13.31 2.83 -13.99
C GLU A 386 12.35 2.89 -12.80
N LYS A 387 12.87 2.85 -11.58
CA LYS A 387 12.12 2.87 -10.32
C LYS A 387 12.10 4.25 -9.65
N GLN A 388 12.81 5.23 -10.18
CA GLN A 388 12.76 6.60 -9.67
C GLN A 388 11.37 7.19 -9.90
N GLY A 389 10.82 7.79 -8.85
CA GLY A 389 9.45 8.31 -8.89
C GLY A 389 8.36 7.28 -8.61
N ILE A 390 8.67 5.97 -8.63
CA ILE A 390 7.76 4.94 -8.13
C ILE A 390 7.66 5.08 -6.61
N PRO A 391 6.43 5.15 -6.06
CA PRO A 391 6.26 5.31 -4.63
C PRO A 391 6.85 4.15 -3.84
N GLY A 392 7.69 4.48 -2.88
CA GLY A 392 8.04 3.57 -1.80
C GLY A 392 9.50 3.15 -1.71
N ILE A 393 10.25 2.89 -2.80
CA ILE A 393 11.62 2.35 -2.68
C ILE A 393 12.55 3.30 -1.91
N ALA A 394 12.62 4.57 -2.30
CA ALA A 394 13.42 5.55 -1.59
C ALA A 394 12.97 5.74 -0.13
N ASP A 395 11.65 5.76 0.12
CA ASP A 395 11.10 5.87 1.47
C ASP A 395 11.39 4.62 2.31
N ILE A 396 11.31 3.43 1.74
CA ILE A 396 11.60 2.16 2.42
C ILE A 396 13.09 2.10 2.79
N VAL A 397 13.99 2.39 1.85
CA VAL A 397 15.45 2.42 2.11
C VAL A 397 15.79 3.48 3.16
N PHE A 398 15.19 4.66 3.08
CA PHE A 398 15.43 5.74 4.03
C PHE A 398 14.90 5.40 5.43
N LYS A 399 13.74 4.75 5.52
CA LYS A 399 13.18 4.24 6.79
C LYS A 399 14.09 3.19 7.41
N ALA A 400 14.57 2.21 6.63
CA ALA A 400 15.53 1.20 7.09
C ALA A 400 16.80 1.85 7.62
N MET A 401 17.34 2.84 6.90
CA MET A 401 18.51 3.61 7.31
C MET A 401 18.30 4.35 8.65
N LEU A 402 17.17 5.04 8.82
CA LEU A 402 16.84 5.72 10.08
C LEU A 402 16.67 4.73 11.25
N ASN A 403 16.11 3.56 11.00
CA ASN A 403 15.98 2.50 12.02
C ASN A 403 17.33 1.93 12.45
N GLY A 404 18.27 1.79 11.50
CA GLY A 404 19.62 1.32 11.78
C GLY A 404 20.49 2.36 12.49
N PHE A 405 20.24 3.64 12.29
CA PHE A 405 21.03 4.76 12.82
C PHE A 405 20.15 5.76 13.58
N ARG A 406 19.54 5.31 14.68
CA ARG A 406 18.52 6.08 15.46
C ARG A 406 19.06 7.30 16.17
N GLU A 407 20.35 7.29 16.58
CA GLU A 407 20.92 8.37 17.36
C GLU A 407 21.16 9.62 16.51
N GLU A 408 21.93 9.45 15.44
CA GLU A 408 22.22 10.54 14.51
C GLU A 408 22.64 10.03 13.14
N LEU A 409 22.26 10.76 12.12
CA LEU A 409 22.68 10.54 10.73
C LEU A 409 22.87 11.88 10.05
N LEU A 410 23.99 12.02 9.36
CA LEU A 410 24.36 13.19 8.56
C LEU A 410 24.35 12.84 7.08
N TRP A 411 23.98 13.77 6.24
CA TRP A 411 24.21 13.72 4.81
C TRP A 411 24.33 15.09 4.21
N ARG A 412 24.90 15.17 3.01
CA ARG A 412 24.98 16.42 2.26
C ARG A 412 24.34 16.27 0.88
N SER A 413 23.79 17.35 0.39
CA SER A 413 23.24 17.44 -0.96
C SER A 413 23.64 18.76 -1.61
N ARG A 414 23.69 18.80 -2.93
CA ARG A 414 23.91 20.07 -3.65
C ARG A 414 22.72 21.00 -3.40
N LYS A 415 22.95 22.30 -3.25
CA LYS A 415 21.92 23.32 -2.98
C LYS A 415 20.80 23.33 -4.03
N ASN A 416 21.13 23.03 -5.29
CA ASN A 416 20.19 22.97 -6.41
C ASN A 416 19.59 21.57 -6.67
N ASN A 417 19.82 20.61 -5.80
CA ASN A 417 19.25 19.26 -5.96
C ASN A 417 17.73 19.30 -5.75
N PRO A 418 16.90 18.88 -6.73
CA PRO A 418 15.44 18.87 -6.60
C PRO A 418 14.94 17.99 -5.45
N VAL A 419 15.71 16.97 -5.04
CA VAL A 419 15.41 16.09 -3.90
C VAL A 419 15.52 16.82 -2.55
N ASN A 420 16.08 18.02 -2.49
CA ASN A 420 16.23 18.75 -1.22
C ASN A 420 14.90 19.03 -0.52
N LYS A 421 13.79 19.24 -1.25
CA LYS A 421 12.45 19.36 -0.64
C LYS A 421 12.14 18.14 0.22
N TRP A 422 12.42 16.96 -0.30
CA TRP A 422 12.23 15.68 0.38
C TRP A 422 13.18 15.53 1.59
N TYR A 423 14.42 16.01 1.51
CA TYR A 423 15.38 16.02 2.63
C TYR A 423 15.01 17.00 3.74
N PHE A 424 14.46 18.19 3.40
CA PHE A 424 14.00 19.16 4.41
C PHE A 424 12.89 18.60 5.31
N GLU A 425 12.01 17.80 4.76
CA GLU A 425 10.92 17.20 5.52
C GLU A 425 11.39 16.10 6.49
N ARG A 426 12.56 15.52 6.25
CA ARG A 426 13.10 14.35 6.98
C ARG A 426 14.24 14.69 7.93
N SER A 427 14.78 15.86 7.83
CA SER A 427 15.86 16.32 8.71
C SER A 427 15.32 17.15 9.87
N LYS A 428 15.92 17.01 11.06
CA LYS A 428 15.65 17.90 12.20
C LYS A 428 16.33 19.24 12.02
N ALA A 429 17.51 19.24 11.41
CA ALA A 429 18.28 20.45 11.13
C ALA A 429 18.96 20.38 9.78
N ASN A 430 19.22 21.53 9.19
CA ASN A 430 20.01 21.65 7.98
C ASN A 430 20.83 22.93 7.99
N TYR A 431 21.97 22.90 7.32
CA TYR A 431 22.91 24.01 7.26
C TYR A 431 23.51 24.17 5.86
N SER A 432 23.47 25.39 5.33
CA SER A 432 24.14 25.73 4.07
C SER A 432 25.61 26.02 4.35
N ILE A 433 26.51 25.19 3.81
CA ILE A 433 27.95 25.38 3.98
C ILE A 433 28.37 26.62 3.18
N GLY A 434 28.86 27.64 3.90
CA GLY A 434 29.31 28.90 3.29
C GLY A 434 30.40 28.69 2.25
N GLY A 435 30.40 29.47 1.17
CA GLY A 435 31.40 29.36 0.08
C GLY A 435 31.34 28.07 -0.75
N THR A 436 30.33 27.21 -0.54
CA THR A 436 30.20 25.93 -1.27
C THR A 436 28.82 25.76 -1.89
N GLN A 437 28.71 24.76 -2.80
CA GLN A 437 27.45 24.33 -3.41
C GLN A 437 26.71 23.28 -2.55
N TRP A 438 27.11 23.07 -1.28
CA TRP A 438 26.61 21.99 -0.44
C TRP A 438 25.71 22.48 0.69
N ARG A 439 24.73 21.67 1.04
CA ARG A 439 23.91 21.75 2.22
C ARG A 439 24.04 20.45 3.01
N LEU A 440 24.23 20.59 4.31
CA LEU A 440 24.27 19.51 5.28
C LEU A 440 22.87 19.31 5.88
N PHE A 441 22.50 18.08 6.12
CA PHE A 441 21.26 17.67 6.79
C PHE A 441 21.60 16.75 7.96
N TYR A 442 20.75 16.78 8.99
CA TYR A 442 20.98 16.10 10.27
C TYR A 442 19.68 15.61 10.90
N THR A 443 19.69 14.39 11.48
CA THR A 443 18.51 13.76 12.11
C THR A 443 18.59 13.61 13.62
N GLY A 444 19.74 13.81 14.25
CA GLY A 444 19.98 13.62 15.68
C GLY A 444 19.40 14.67 16.61
#